data_bc520729e86614b3d747229d0beb071d
#
_entry.id   bc520729e86614b3d747229d0beb071d
#
_cell.length_a   1.000
_cell.length_b   1.000
_cell.length_c   1.000
_cell.angle_alpha   90.00
_cell.angle_beta   90.00
_cell.angle_gamma   90.00
#
_symmetry.space_group_name_H-M   'P 1'
#
loop_
_entity.id
_entity.type
_entity.pdbx_description
1 polymer ?
#
loop_
_entity_poly.entity_id
_entity_poly.type
_entity_poly.pdbx_seq_one_letter_code
_entity_poly.pdbx_strand_id
1 'polypeptide(L)'
;MSSSCANGIINKNTPANLSTREGLHMSLGDLISSCHKEIAGSRTKNRLTIQISYAIQLIMDFYSTDFPVMMDYIEDVSVISDPDNPSAIHLYQIKTKSTDRQYLLSAVIKDEWFQKLYRNALKYSGYVDSASLVCNTDIVVSGTEVFPNERTGLDDKAIEENIKKIRKAIAKDQNVNEADIDLSKFFFVRSLLSTKNHKAEVEHEFQDFLLGQDANLQVATAKSIFTVLYDELDKRFNEEINEDCTDVQEIMSKKGLDGRTIKEIISCGLAIQIPAPEKLFSDFNVASISARRRYSSKYQQIKMDMYSNISAFVALKKTLLEFIESENQNGIDDMVGLFNAVYAKASDCDFVPTCYQDEYYLKTLIMILIYKYCYGGVGT
;
A
#
# COMPACT_ATOMS: atom_id res chain seq x y z
N MET A 1 48.63 48.65 9.23
CA MET A 1 48.68 47.56 8.25
C MET A 1 47.38 46.81 8.39
N SER A 2 46.52 47.01 7.43
CA SER A 2 45.15 46.56 7.33
C SER A 2 45.11 45.16 6.72
N SER A 3 44.31 44.26 7.28
CA SER A 3 43.84 43.09 6.55
C SER A 3 42.33 42.96 6.74
N SER A 4 41.64 43.17 5.66
CA SER A 4 40.19 43.01 5.50
C SER A 4 39.81 41.54 5.47
N CYS A 5 38.86 41.12 6.30
CA CYS A 5 38.15 39.87 6.14
C CYS A 5 36.91 40.08 5.25
N ALA A 6 36.91 39.43 4.10
CA ALA A 6 35.79 39.41 3.19
C ALA A 6 34.68 38.47 3.72
N ASN A 7 33.49 39.02 3.91
CA ASN A 7 32.27 38.28 4.17
C ASN A 7 31.80 37.56 2.90
N GLY A 8 31.88 36.24 2.90
CA GLY A 8 31.29 35.42 1.88
C GLY A 8 29.75 35.38 2.05
N ILE A 9 29.08 36.00 1.08
CA ILE A 9 27.63 35.93 0.93
C ILE A 9 27.27 34.51 0.43
N ILE A 10 26.63 33.73 1.27
CA ILE A 10 26.04 32.47 0.86
C ILE A 10 24.80 32.76 0.02
N ASN A 11 24.93 32.55 -1.27
CA ASN A 11 23.78 32.57 -2.20
C ASN A 11 22.82 31.46 -1.84
N LYS A 12 21.67 31.83 -1.28
CA LYS A 12 20.50 30.93 -1.18
C LYS A 12 19.98 30.69 -2.59
N ASN A 13 20.20 29.51 -3.11
CA ASN A 13 19.61 29.06 -4.36
C ASN A 13 18.09 29.19 -4.30
N THR A 14 17.57 30.14 -5.03
CA THR A 14 16.16 30.26 -5.38
C THR A 14 15.78 29.01 -6.20
N PRO A 15 14.70 28.31 -5.92
CA PRO A 15 14.25 27.22 -6.78
C PRO A 15 13.94 27.81 -8.15
N ALA A 16 14.68 27.36 -9.15
CA ALA A 16 14.47 27.75 -10.53
C ALA A 16 13.05 27.36 -10.95
N ASN A 17 12.32 28.35 -11.50
CA ASN A 17 11.08 28.12 -12.22
C ASN A 17 11.30 27.06 -13.31
N LEU A 18 10.83 25.84 -13.08
CA LEU A 18 10.89 24.72 -14.03
C LEU A 18 9.86 24.83 -15.17
N SER A 19 9.16 25.98 -15.30
CA SER A 19 8.05 26.14 -16.24
C SER A 19 8.41 26.67 -17.64
N THR A 20 9.69 26.90 -17.97
CA THR A 20 10.05 27.41 -19.32
C THR A 20 11.33 26.75 -19.83
N ARG A 21 11.29 25.46 -20.11
CA ARG A 21 12.10 24.83 -21.14
C ARG A 21 11.21 24.00 -22.04
N GLU A 22 11.20 24.35 -23.30
CA GLU A 22 10.45 23.70 -24.36
C GLU A 22 10.63 22.18 -24.35
N GLY A 23 9.53 21.45 -24.26
CA GLY A 23 9.37 20.21 -25.00
C GLY A 23 9.64 18.86 -24.33
N LEU A 24 10.04 18.74 -23.06
CA LEU A 24 10.10 17.43 -22.39
C LEU A 24 9.15 17.39 -21.19
N HIS A 25 7.96 16.85 -21.44
CA HIS A 25 7.03 16.52 -20.36
C HIS A 25 7.57 15.28 -19.63
N MET A 26 8.20 15.49 -18.45
CA MET A 26 8.67 14.37 -17.63
C MET A 26 7.48 13.51 -17.23
N SER A 27 7.60 12.19 -17.36
CA SER A 27 6.58 11.27 -16.87
C SER A 27 6.48 11.29 -15.35
N LEU A 28 5.36 10.83 -14.79
CA LEU A 28 5.22 10.69 -13.33
C LEU A 28 6.31 9.74 -12.78
N GLY A 29 6.67 8.70 -13.52
CA GLY A 29 7.77 7.80 -13.16
C GLY A 29 9.11 8.52 -13.00
N ASP A 30 9.46 9.42 -13.94
CA ASP A 30 10.69 10.22 -13.86
C ASP A 30 10.66 11.18 -12.65
N LEU A 31 9.49 11.75 -12.33
CA LEU A 31 9.33 12.62 -11.17
C LEU A 31 9.49 11.83 -9.86
N ILE A 32 8.95 10.61 -9.78
CA ILE A 32 9.12 9.72 -8.61
C ILE A 32 10.59 9.39 -8.42
N SER A 33 11.32 9.00 -9.48
CA SER A 33 12.74 8.65 -9.38
C SER A 33 13.64 9.83 -9.05
N SER A 34 13.23 11.05 -9.37
CA SER A 34 13.98 12.28 -9.03
C SER A 34 13.70 12.80 -7.61
N CYS A 35 12.81 12.16 -6.85
CA CYS A 35 12.46 12.58 -5.50
C CYS A 35 13.61 12.29 -4.53
N HIS A 36 14.22 13.34 -3.99
CA HIS A 36 15.20 13.21 -2.90
C HIS A 36 14.46 13.22 -1.56
N LYS A 37 14.59 12.13 -0.80
CA LYS A 37 14.01 12.03 0.54
C LYS A 37 14.70 13.03 1.49
N GLU A 38 13.91 13.89 2.14
CA GLU A 38 14.39 14.59 3.33
C GLU A 38 14.58 13.56 4.45
N ILE A 39 15.82 13.30 4.87
CA ILE A 39 16.13 12.42 6.00
C ILE A 39 15.62 13.12 7.26
N ALA A 40 14.37 12.85 7.62
CA ALA A 40 13.78 13.36 8.86
C ALA A 40 14.19 12.45 10.02
N GLY A 41 14.90 13.04 10.97
CA GLY A 41 15.40 12.34 12.16
C GLY A 41 14.30 11.59 12.94
N SER A 42 14.77 10.59 13.65
CA SER A 42 14.06 9.67 14.56
C SER A 42 12.71 10.14 15.08
N ARG A 43 11.62 9.65 14.48
CA ARG A 43 10.23 9.89 14.90
C ARG A 43 9.81 8.81 15.90
N THR A 44 8.97 9.17 16.87
CA THR A 44 8.46 8.24 17.89
C THR A 44 7.66 7.12 17.22
N LYS A 45 7.97 5.86 17.47
CA LYS A 45 7.42 4.66 16.82
C LYS A 45 5.88 4.65 16.65
N ASN A 46 5.13 5.13 17.65
CA ASN A 46 3.66 5.17 17.57
C ASN A 46 3.07 6.16 16.56
N ARG A 47 3.82 7.21 16.20
CA ARG A 47 3.36 8.15 15.15
C ARG A 47 3.55 7.58 13.75
N LEU A 48 4.51 6.69 13.63
CA LEU A 48 4.83 6.04 12.36
C LEU A 48 3.82 4.93 12.05
N THR A 49 3.44 4.13 13.05
CA THR A 49 2.53 3.00 12.84
C THR A 49 1.09 3.41 12.50
N ILE A 50 0.66 4.63 12.86
CA ILE A 50 -0.65 5.14 12.44
C ILE A 50 -0.70 5.39 10.91
N GLN A 51 0.44 5.68 10.27
CA GLN A 51 0.51 5.83 8.82
C GLN A 51 0.22 4.50 8.12
N ILE A 52 0.68 3.37 8.69
CA ILE A 52 0.38 2.03 8.19
C ILE A 52 -1.11 1.74 8.33
N SER A 53 -1.72 2.06 9.48
CA SER A 53 -3.16 1.88 9.68
C SER A 53 -3.99 2.72 8.70
N TYR A 54 -3.58 3.95 8.45
CA TYR A 54 -4.24 4.81 7.46
C TYR A 54 -4.05 4.30 6.04
N ALA A 55 -2.88 3.75 5.71
CA ALA A 55 -2.64 3.10 4.41
C ALA A 55 -3.59 1.93 4.17
N ILE A 56 -3.95 1.16 5.22
CA ILE A 56 -4.94 0.08 5.11
C ILE A 56 -6.35 0.65 4.85
N GLN A 57 -6.73 1.77 5.47
CA GLN A 57 -8.00 2.45 5.12
C GLN A 57 -8.01 2.85 3.65
N LEU A 58 -6.91 3.44 3.14
CA LEU A 58 -6.81 3.77 1.72
C LEU A 58 -6.87 2.53 0.81
N ILE A 59 -6.29 1.40 1.23
CA ILE A 59 -6.41 0.14 0.49
C ILE A 59 -7.89 -0.28 0.36
N MET A 60 -8.69 -0.15 1.41
CA MET A 60 -10.13 -0.45 1.35
C MET A 60 -10.85 0.51 0.40
N ASP A 61 -10.54 1.81 0.47
CA ASP A 61 -11.15 2.85 -0.37
C ASP A 61 -10.84 2.66 -1.86
N PHE A 62 -9.60 2.28 -2.19
CA PHE A 62 -9.12 2.11 -3.56
C PHE A 62 -9.20 0.67 -4.07
N TYR A 63 -9.74 -0.28 -3.29
CA TYR A 63 -9.72 -1.72 -3.61
C TYR A 63 -10.30 -2.08 -4.98
N SER A 64 -11.31 -1.36 -5.45
CA SER A 64 -11.94 -1.57 -6.75
C SER A 64 -11.07 -1.15 -7.95
N THR A 65 -10.01 -0.41 -7.69
CA THR A 65 -9.10 0.10 -8.72
C THR A 65 -7.76 -0.65 -8.72
N ASP A 66 -6.95 -0.44 -9.75
CA ASP A 66 -5.58 -0.93 -9.76
C ASP A 66 -4.65 0.20 -9.31
N PHE A 67 -4.05 0.04 -8.12
CA PHE A 67 -3.32 1.11 -7.45
C PHE A 67 -2.17 0.55 -6.62
N PRO A 68 -0.99 1.14 -6.64
CA PRO A 68 0.03 0.96 -5.62
C PRO A 68 -0.12 1.97 -4.48
N VAL A 69 0.08 1.49 -3.25
CA VAL A 69 0.25 2.31 -2.06
C VAL A 69 1.73 2.42 -1.75
N MET A 70 2.24 3.63 -1.69
CA MET A 70 3.65 3.92 -1.42
C MET A 70 3.80 4.52 -0.02
N MET A 71 4.77 4.00 0.75
CA MET A 71 4.99 4.34 2.15
C MET A 71 6.24 5.22 2.33
N ASP A 72 6.08 6.34 3.04
CA ASP A 72 7.18 7.22 3.49
C ASP A 72 8.25 7.50 2.41
N TYR A 73 7.83 7.89 1.21
CA TYR A 73 8.73 8.24 0.12
C TYR A 73 8.40 9.61 -0.48
N ILE A 74 7.22 9.79 -1.07
CA ILE A 74 6.77 11.08 -1.65
C ILE A 74 6.13 11.94 -0.57
N GLU A 75 5.22 11.35 0.17
CA GLU A 75 4.56 11.85 1.38
C GLU A 75 4.49 10.73 2.41
N ASP A 76 3.85 10.98 3.56
CA ASP A 76 3.67 9.95 4.59
C ASP A 76 3.03 8.69 4.00
N VAL A 77 1.97 8.86 3.16
CA VAL A 77 1.39 7.83 2.30
C VAL A 77 1.04 8.45 0.94
N SER A 78 1.26 7.71 -0.13
CA SER A 78 0.80 8.09 -1.46
C SER A 78 0.11 6.93 -2.15
N VAL A 79 -0.95 7.21 -2.91
CA VAL A 79 -1.63 6.24 -3.77
C VAL A 79 -1.42 6.68 -5.21
N ILE A 80 -0.94 5.78 -6.04
CA ILE A 80 -0.63 6.06 -7.45
C ILE A 80 -1.61 5.26 -8.30
N SER A 81 -2.08 5.83 -9.41
CA SER A 81 -2.82 5.05 -10.41
C SER A 81 -1.86 4.15 -11.15
N ASP A 82 -2.33 3.01 -11.61
CA ASP A 82 -1.61 2.09 -12.50
C ASP A 82 -0.08 2.02 -12.28
N PRO A 83 0.44 0.94 -11.68
CA PRO A 83 1.87 0.81 -11.40
C PRO A 83 2.74 0.72 -12.67
N ASP A 84 2.17 0.26 -13.79
CA ASP A 84 2.90 0.07 -15.05
C ASP A 84 2.94 1.36 -15.89
N ASN A 85 1.93 2.23 -15.72
CA ASN A 85 1.83 3.53 -16.41
C ASN A 85 1.24 4.61 -15.49
N PRO A 86 1.99 5.09 -14.50
CA PRO A 86 1.51 6.06 -13.54
C PRO A 86 1.01 7.35 -14.20
N SER A 87 -0.25 7.69 -13.98
CA SER A 87 -0.90 8.87 -14.58
C SER A 87 -1.53 9.81 -13.57
N ALA A 88 -1.75 9.36 -12.35
CA ALA A 88 -2.32 10.15 -11.27
C ALA A 88 -1.72 9.77 -9.92
N ILE A 89 -1.71 10.73 -8.99
CA ILE A 89 -1.21 10.53 -7.62
C ILE A 89 -2.11 11.23 -6.61
N HIS A 90 -2.40 10.53 -5.52
CA HIS A 90 -3.04 11.06 -4.33
C HIS A 90 -2.00 11.13 -3.20
N LEU A 91 -1.86 12.30 -2.59
CA LEU A 91 -0.86 12.58 -1.56
C LEU A 91 -1.55 12.71 -0.20
N TYR A 92 -1.01 12.05 0.82
CA TYR A 92 -1.53 12.10 2.19
C TYR A 92 -0.42 12.42 3.18
N GLN A 93 -0.50 13.64 3.75
CA GLN A 93 0.37 14.04 4.85
C GLN A 93 -0.37 13.83 6.17
N ILE A 94 0.16 12.99 7.05
CA ILE A 94 -0.51 12.55 8.27
C ILE A 94 0.07 13.26 9.49
N LYS A 95 -0.79 13.95 10.26
CA LYS A 95 -0.44 14.64 11.48
C LYS A 95 -1.26 14.10 12.64
N THR A 96 -0.58 13.63 13.68
CA THR A 96 -1.21 13.00 14.82
C THR A 96 -0.88 13.70 16.13
N LYS A 97 -1.85 13.70 17.02
CA LYS A 97 -1.74 14.25 18.37
C LYS A 97 -2.16 13.19 19.37
N SER A 98 -1.35 13.00 20.40
CA SER A 98 -1.61 11.99 21.46
C SER A 98 -2.67 12.44 22.48
N THR A 99 -3.15 13.67 22.36
CA THR A 99 -4.18 14.25 23.24
C THR A 99 -5.41 14.57 22.42
N ASP A 100 -6.59 14.55 23.06
CA ASP A 100 -7.88 14.92 22.44
C ASP A 100 -8.00 16.43 22.14
N ARG A 101 -6.92 17.18 22.32
CA ARG A 101 -6.90 18.62 22.01
C ARG A 101 -6.85 18.84 20.52
N GLN A 102 -7.78 19.61 20.02
CA GLN A 102 -7.84 20.06 18.64
C GLN A 102 -6.59 20.84 18.22
N TYR A 103 -6.30 20.87 16.95
CA TYR A 103 -5.31 21.78 16.38
C TYR A 103 -5.91 23.16 16.15
N LEU A 104 -5.12 24.21 16.33
CA LEU A 104 -5.50 25.56 15.92
C LEU A 104 -5.01 25.81 14.49
N LEU A 105 -5.84 26.36 13.61
CA LEU A 105 -5.46 26.69 12.24
C LEU A 105 -4.20 27.58 12.20
N SER A 106 -4.09 28.52 13.13
CA SER A 106 -2.91 29.38 13.24
C SER A 106 -1.62 28.61 13.54
N ALA A 107 -1.69 27.55 14.35
CA ALA A 107 -0.55 26.68 14.62
C ALA A 107 -0.20 25.82 13.40
N VAL A 108 -1.20 25.24 12.73
CA VAL A 108 -1.04 24.48 11.48
C VAL A 108 -0.36 25.30 10.39
N ILE A 109 -0.77 26.57 10.23
CA ILE A 109 -0.15 27.51 9.29
C ILE A 109 1.28 27.87 9.74
N LYS A 110 1.50 28.12 11.04
CA LYS A 110 2.84 28.41 11.58
C LYS A 110 3.81 27.25 11.38
N ASP A 111 3.33 26.03 11.56
CA ASP A 111 4.13 24.79 11.39
C ASP A 111 4.22 24.35 9.91
N GLU A 112 3.69 25.16 8.99
CA GLU A 112 3.80 25.03 7.53
C GLU A 112 3.22 23.73 6.95
N TRP A 113 2.18 23.12 7.57
CA TRP A 113 1.69 21.83 7.10
C TRP A 113 1.05 21.92 5.70
N PHE A 114 0.16 22.89 5.47
CA PHE A 114 -0.42 23.11 4.15
C PHE A 114 0.61 23.60 3.13
N GLN A 115 1.55 24.44 3.56
CA GLN A 115 2.62 24.93 2.69
C GLN A 115 3.54 23.78 2.21
N LYS A 116 3.90 22.85 3.10
CA LYS A 116 4.70 21.66 2.76
C LYS A 116 3.96 20.74 1.80
N LEU A 117 2.68 20.45 2.11
CA LEU A 117 1.85 19.63 1.22
C LEU A 117 1.71 20.27 -0.16
N TYR A 118 1.50 21.59 -0.22
CA TYR A 118 1.41 22.32 -1.48
C TYR A 118 2.72 22.27 -2.27
N ARG A 119 3.88 22.51 -1.63
CA ARG A 119 5.19 22.39 -2.25
C ARG A 119 5.42 21.00 -2.85
N ASN A 120 5.04 19.97 -2.12
CA ASN A 120 5.20 18.60 -2.61
C ASN A 120 4.25 18.31 -3.77
N ALA A 121 2.99 18.75 -3.70
CA ALA A 121 2.04 18.62 -4.82
C ALA A 121 2.52 19.34 -6.08
N LEU A 122 3.15 20.50 -5.96
CA LEU A 122 3.71 21.22 -7.11
C LEU A 122 4.81 20.45 -7.86
N LYS A 123 5.59 19.61 -7.16
CA LYS A 123 6.61 18.76 -7.81
C LYS A 123 5.99 17.77 -8.79
N TYR A 124 4.75 17.38 -8.56
CA TYR A 124 3.99 16.43 -9.37
C TYR A 124 2.85 17.11 -10.12
N SER A 125 2.98 18.42 -10.39
CA SER A 125 1.96 19.22 -11.08
C SER A 125 1.54 18.54 -12.39
N GLY A 126 0.21 18.47 -12.62
CA GLY A 126 -0.38 17.75 -13.75
C GLY A 126 -0.76 16.30 -13.46
N TYR A 127 -0.16 15.67 -12.45
CA TYR A 127 -0.45 14.30 -12.05
C TYR A 127 -1.21 14.21 -10.71
N VAL A 128 -1.24 15.28 -9.92
CA VAL A 128 -1.94 15.27 -8.63
C VAL A 128 -3.45 15.28 -8.86
N ASP A 129 -4.11 14.23 -8.36
CA ASP A 129 -5.57 14.15 -8.29
C ASP A 129 -6.10 14.67 -6.96
N SER A 130 -5.40 14.39 -5.86
CA SER A 130 -5.70 15.00 -4.58
C SER A 130 -4.46 15.10 -3.68
N ALA A 131 -4.45 16.12 -2.83
CA ALA A 131 -3.46 16.31 -1.78
C ALA A 131 -4.20 16.56 -0.45
N SER A 132 -4.04 15.66 0.51
CA SER A 132 -4.83 15.64 1.74
C SER A 132 -3.95 15.82 2.98
N LEU A 133 -4.30 16.81 3.80
CA LEU A 133 -3.79 16.89 5.16
C LEU A 133 -4.70 16.07 6.08
N VAL A 134 -4.18 14.97 6.60
CA VAL A 134 -4.92 14.03 7.45
C VAL A 134 -4.57 14.28 8.91
N CYS A 135 -5.57 14.50 9.74
CA CYS A 135 -5.40 14.69 11.19
C CYS A 135 -6.34 13.76 11.96
N ASN A 136 -5.85 13.24 13.09
CA ASN A 136 -6.69 12.44 14.00
C ASN A 136 -7.57 13.28 14.94
N THR A 137 -7.52 14.60 14.82
CA THR A 137 -8.37 15.56 15.56
C THR A 137 -8.78 16.68 14.64
N ASP A 138 -9.83 17.42 15.02
CA ASP A 138 -10.28 18.58 14.27
C ASP A 138 -9.24 19.71 14.25
N ILE A 139 -9.33 20.54 13.22
CA ILE A 139 -8.65 21.84 13.16
C ILE A 139 -9.69 22.92 13.50
N VAL A 140 -9.48 23.62 14.60
CA VAL A 140 -10.27 24.79 14.99
C VAL A 140 -9.88 25.95 14.10
N VAL A 141 -10.85 26.47 13.37
CA VAL A 141 -10.67 27.56 12.41
C VAL A 141 -10.95 28.93 13.01
N SER A 142 -11.98 29.02 13.93
CA SER A 142 -12.31 30.22 14.68
C SER A 142 -13.15 29.88 15.91
N GLY A 143 -12.79 30.34 17.09
CA GLY A 143 -13.53 30.06 18.32
C GLY A 143 -13.70 28.57 18.57
N THR A 144 -14.94 28.07 18.44
CA THR A 144 -15.28 26.63 18.50
C THR A 144 -15.55 26.03 17.12
N GLU A 145 -15.46 26.83 16.07
CA GLU A 145 -15.71 26.37 14.70
C GLU A 145 -14.56 25.50 14.20
N VAL A 146 -14.89 24.34 13.60
CA VAL A 146 -13.96 23.38 12.99
C VAL A 146 -14.30 23.20 11.51
N PHE A 147 -13.45 22.51 10.77
CA PHE A 147 -13.81 22.08 9.41
C PHE A 147 -15.05 21.19 9.45
N PRO A 148 -16.06 21.45 8.57
CA PRO A 148 -17.43 20.95 8.78
C PRO A 148 -17.61 19.45 8.52
N ASN A 149 -16.73 18.83 7.73
CA ASN A 149 -16.87 17.45 7.30
C ASN A 149 -15.61 16.64 7.59
N GLU A 150 -15.75 15.32 7.64
CA GLU A 150 -14.61 14.39 7.75
C GLU A 150 -13.62 14.60 6.59
N ARG A 151 -14.12 14.90 5.38
CA ARG A 151 -13.33 15.35 4.24
C ARG A 151 -13.85 16.70 3.78
N THR A 152 -13.02 17.73 3.90
CA THR A 152 -13.36 19.10 3.52
C THR A 152 -12.41 19.60 2.43
N GLY A 153 -12.95 20.03 1.28
CA GLY A 153 -12.18 20.66 0.21
C GLY A 153 -11.70 22.06 0.62
N LEU A 154 -10.47 22.40 0.28
CA LEU A 154 -9.92 23.73 0.55
C LEU A 154 -10.31 24.78 -0.52
N ASP A 155 -11.33 24.48 -1.31
CA ASP A 155 -12.05 25.41 -2.19
C ASP A 155 -13.52 25.61 -1.80
N ASP A 156 -13.94 25.00 -0.67
CA ASP A 156 -15.31 25.10 -0.16
C ASP A 156 -15.65 26.53 0.28
N LYS A 157 -16.68 27.08 -0.34
CA LYS A 157 -17.17 28.45 -0.07
C LYS A 157 -17.71 28.63 1.37
N ALA A 158 -18.15 27.54 2.01
CA ALA A 158 -18.65 27.60 3.38
C ALA A 158 -17.59 28.01 4.40
N ILE A 159 -16.31 27.79 4.09
CA ILE A 159 -15.16 28.12 4.95
C ILE A 159 -14.16 29.08 4.29
N GLU A 160 -14.63 29.88 3.32
CA GLU A 160 -13.79 30.75 2.47
C GLU A 160 -12.84 31.66 3.26
N GLU A 161 -13.29 32.27 4.36
CA GLU A 161 -12.45 33.14 5.19
C GLU A 161 -11.27 32.42 5.84
N ASN A 162 -11.42 31.13 6.12
CA ASN A 162 -10.35 30.30 6.67
C ASN A 162 -9.41 29.82 5.58
N ILE A 163 -9.97 29.49 4.42
CA ILE A 163 -9.21 29.15 3.21
C ILE A 163 -8.35 30.32 2.76
N LYS A 164 -8.83 31.55 2.83
CA LYS A 164 -8.03 32.75 2.54
C LYS A 164 -6.77 32.82 3.40
N LYS A 165 -6.84 32.46 4.69
CA LYS A 165 -5.66 32.43 5.57
C LYS A 165 -4.65 31.40 5.11
N ILE A 166 -5.10 30.20 4.71
CA ILE A 166 -4.26 29.12 4.17
C ILE A 166 -3.64 29.58 2.85
N ARG A 167 -4.45 30.09 1.91
CA ARG A 167 -4.01 30.58 0.61
C ARG A 167 -2.95 31.66 0.75
N LYS A 168 -3.17 32.63 1.63
CA LYS A 168 -2.19 33.70 1.93
C LYS A 168 -0.88 33.15 2.47
N ALA A 169 -0.93 32.14 3.34
CA ALA A 169 0.28 31.52 3.88
C ALA A 169 1.06 30.78 2.80
N ILE A 170 0.38 30.04 1.92
CA ILE A 170 0.97 29.35 0.78
C ILE A 170 1.54 30.35 -0.22
N ALA A 171 0.81 31.41 -0.58
CA ALA A 171 1.26 32.45 -1.51
C ALA A 171 2.54 33.12 -1.02
N LYS A 172 2.61 33.44 0.27
CA LYS A 172 3.81 33.98 0.93
C LYS A 172 4.98 32.99 0.85
N ASP A 173 4.73 31.71 1.10
CA ASP A 173 5.75 30.67 1.04
C ASP A 173 6.29 30.48 -0.38
N GLN A 174 5.42 30.48 -1.37
CA GLN A 174 5.75 30.31 -2.79
C GLN A 174 6.22 31.60 -3.47
N ASN A 175 6.10 32.75 -2.80
CA ASN A 175 6.40 34.09 -3.35
C ASN A 175 5.59 34.40 -4.64
N VAL A 176 4.29 34.10 -4.61
CA VAL A 176 3.33 34.35 -5.71
C VAL A 176 2.11 35.11 -5.19
N ASN A 177 1.21 35.54 -6.09
CA ASN A 177 -0.05 36.18 -5.65
C ASN A 177 -1.03 35.14 -5.07
N GLU A 178 -1.88 35.56 -4.14
CA GLU A 178 -2.92 34.69 -3.56
C GLU A 178 -3.88 34.14 -4.62
N ALA A 179 -4.12 34.91 -5.69
CA ALA A 179 -4.98 34.50 -6.79
C ALA A 179 -4.40 33.34 -7.64
N ASP A 180 -3.09 33.15 -7.61
CA ASP A 180 -2.39 32.11 -8.36
C ASP A 180 -2.37 30.77 -7.61
N ILE A 181 -2.88 30.73 -6.36
CA ILE A 181 -2.91 29.51 -5.55
C ILE A 181 -4.21 28.76 -5.83
N ASP A 182 -4.09 27.62 -6.52
CA ASP A 182 -5.19 26.68 -6.73
C ASP A 182 -5.22 25.64 -5.61
N LEU A 183 -6.34 25.55 -4.90
CA LEU A 183 -6.61 24.61 -3.81
C LEU A 183 -7.73 23.63 -4.15
N SER A 184 -8.19 23.56 -5.41
CA SER A 184 -9.31 22.70 -5.83
C SER A 184 -9.07 21.21 -5.61
N LYS A 185 -7.80 20.79 -5.57
CA LYS A 185 -7.39 19.40 -5.32
C LYS A 185 -6.89 19.18 -3.89
N PHE A 186 -7.02 20.15 -2.99
CA PHE A 186 -6.51 20.06 -1.64
C PHE A 186 -7.64 19.84 -0.64
N PHE A 187 -7.39 18.95 0.31
CA PHE A 187 -8.38 18.52 1.28
C PHE A 187 -7.80 18.51 2.70
N PHE A 188 -8.66 18.81 3.66
CA PHE A 188 -8.49 18.40 5.04
C PHE A 188 -9.29 17.11 5.25
N VAL A 189 -8.68 16.11 5.90
CA VAL A 189 -9.30 14.84 6.23
C VAL A 189 -9.15 14.59 7.72
N ARG A 190 -10.29 14.39 8.41
CA ARG A 190 -10.31 13.94 9.79
C ARG A 190 -10.31 12.42 9.83
N SER A 191 -9.21 11.82 10.26
CA SER A 191 -9.16 10.40 10.55
C SER A 191 -9.77 10.11 11.92
N LEU A 192 -10.57 9.05 12.00
CA LEU A 192 -11.14 8.56 13.25
C LEU A 192 -10.17 7.67 14.04
N LEU A 193 -9.02 7.32 13.46
CA LEU A 193 -8.02 6.48 14.11
C LEU A 193 -7.42 7.15 15.35
N SER A 194 -7.50 6.46 16.48
CA SER A 194 -6.86 6.93 17.70
C SER A 194 -5.37 6.61 17.72
N THR A 195 -4.54 7.47 18.34
CA THR A 195 -3.10 7.22 18.43
C THR A 195 -2.73 6.03 19.30
N LYS A 196 -3.64 5.53 20.12
CA LYS A 196 -3.38 4.40 21.03
C LYS A 196 -3.84 3.07 20.48
N ASN A 197 -4.98 3.05 19.78
CA ASN A 197 -5.65 1.82 19.38
C ASN A 197 -5.82 1.70 17.85
N HIS A 198 -5.22 2.60 17.06
CA HIS A 198 -5.39 2.65 15.60
C HIS A 198 -5.27 1.30 14.89
N LYS A 199 -4.34 0.44 15.36
CA LYS A 199 -4.15 -0.89 14.76
C LYS A 199 -5.39 -1.78 14.99
N ALA A 200 -5.95 -1.78 16.20
CA ALA A 200 -7.14 -2.57 16.52
C ALA A 200 -8.40 -2.00 15.83
N GLU A 201 -8.47 -0.67 15.73
CA GLU A 201 -9.57 0.03 15.05
C GLU A 201 -9.59 -0.33 13.57
N VAL A 202 -8.47 -0.17 12.86
CA VAL A 202 -8.38 -0.52 11.42
C VAL A 202 -8.45 -2.03 11.18
N GLU A 203 -7.99 -2.88 12.12
CA GLU A 203 -8.19 -4.34 12.04
C GLU A 203 -9.67 -4.67 12.00
N HIS A 204 -10.49 -4.01 12.82
CA HIS A 204 -11.93 -4.22 12.85
C HIS A 204 -12.60 -3.74 11.56
N GLU A 205 -12.28 -2.52 11.10
CA GLU A 205 -12.78 -1.99 9.83
C GLU A 205 -12.43 -2.90 8.64
N PHE A 206 -11.19 -3.41 8.63
CA PHE A 206 -10.74 -4.33 7.58
C PHE A 206 -11.45 -5.69 7.64
N GLN A 207 -11.75 -6.20 8.84
CA GLN A 207 -12.56 -7.42 9.00
C GLN A 207 -13.97 -7.21 8.44
N ASP A 208 -14.61 -6.09 8.74
CA ASP A 208 -15.94 -5.76 8.21
C ASP A 208 -15.90 -5.61 6.68
N PHE A 209 -14.86 -4.98 6.14
CA PHE A 209 -14.64 -4.90 4.70
C PHE A 209 -14.52 -6.29 4.05
N LEU A 210 -13.73 -7.20 4.63
CA LEU A 210 -13.57 -8.56 4.11
C LEU A 210 -14.86 -9.40 4.24
N LEU A 211 -15.62 -9.23 5.33
CA LEU A 211 -16.95 -9.87 5.50
C LEU A 211 -17.95 -9.35 4.45
N GLY A 212 -17.80 -8.11 4.01
CA GLY A 212 -18.56 -7.57 2.88
C GLY A 212 -18.20 -8.23 1.54
N GLN A 213 -16.97 -8.74 1.38
CA GLN A 213 -16.54 -9.49 0.18
C GLN A 213 -16.97 -10.98 0.26
N ASP A 214 -16.91 -11.58 1.44
CA ASP A 214 -17.34 -12.96 1.69
C ASP A 214 -18.00 -13.08 3.08
N ALA A 215 -19.33 -13.15 3.10
CA ALA A 215 -20.12 -13.26 4.34
C ALA A 215 -19.85 -14.54 5.14
N ASN A 216 -19.21 -15.55 4.55
CA ASN A 216 -18.86 -16.82 5.22
C ASN A 216 -17.43 -16.81 5.78
N LEU A 217 -16.70 -15.71 5.63
CA LEU A 217 -15.32 -15.61 6.09
C LEU A 217 -15.25 -15.76 7.62
N GLN A 218 -14.33 -16.62 8.07
CA GLN A 218 -14.07 -16.74 9.51
C GLN A 218 -13.24 -15.54 10.00
N VAL A 219 -13.59 -15.00 11.16
CA VAL A 219 -12.88 -13.87 11.81
C VAL A 219 -11.38 -14.15 11.94
N ALA A 220 -11.00 -15.39 12.29
CA ALA A 220 -9.59 -15.79 12.37
C ALA A 220 -8.85 -15.66 11.04
N THR A 221 -9.51 -15.95 9.93
CA THR A 221 -8.96 -15.79 8.58
C THR A 221 -8.82 -14.29 8.23
N ALA A 222 -9.85 -13.49 8.50
CA ALA A 222 -9.78 -12.04 8.28
C ALA A 222 -8.63 -11.40 9.07
N LYS A 223 -8.46 -11.80 10.32
CA LYS A 223 -7.33 -11.34 11.15
C LYS A 223 -5.98 -11.76 10.60
N SER A 224 -5.86 -12.95 10.05
CA SER A 224 -4.62 -13.42 9.42
C SER A 224 -4.30 -12.61 8.17
N ILE A 225 -5.28 -12.33 7.30
CA ILE A 225 -5.11 -11.49 6.11
C ILE A 225 -4.65 -10.08 6.52
N PHE A 226 -5.30 -9.50 7.53
CA PHE A 226 -4.91 -8.20 8.07
C PHE A 226 -3.46 -8.19 8.55
N THR A 227 -3.07 -9.19 9.35
CA THR A 227 -1.70 -9.27 9.89
C THR A 227 -0.67 -9.27 8.78
N VAL A 228 -0.90 -10.07 7.76
CA VAL A 228 -0.01 -10.16 6.61
C VAL A 228 0.10 -8.84 5.86
N LEU A 229 -1.04 -8.20 5.56
CA LEU A 229 -1.05 -6.93 4.86
C LEU A 229 -0.35 -5.83 5.69
N TYR A 230 -0.61 -5.82 6.99
CA TYR A 230 0.03 -4.89 7.92
C TYR A 230 1.55 -5.06 7.96
N ASP A 231 2.03 -6.31 8.06
CA ASP A 231 3.46 -6.63 8.11
C ASP A 231 4.17 -6.29 6.78
N GLU A 232 3.51 -6.49 5.63
CA GLU A 232 4.03 -6.09 4.33
C GLU A 232 4.15 -4.56 4.19
N LEU A 233 3.19 -3.80 4.70
CA LEU A 233 3.27 -2.33 4.73
C LEU A 233 4.34 -1.85 5.72
N ASP A 234 4.44 -2.47 6.91
CA ASP A 234 5.47 -2.13 7.91
C ASP A 234 6.88 -2.38 7.37
N LYS A 235 7.07 -3.47 6.62
CA LYS A 235 8.33 -3.77 5.93
C LYS A 235 8.69 -2.64 4.96
N ARG A 236 7.78 -2.24 4.07
CA ARG A 236 8.02 -1.17 3.09
C ARG A 236 8.21 0.20 3.74
N PHE A 237 7.51 0.44 4.83
CA PHE A 237 7.68 1.65 5.62
C PHE A 237 9.11 1.75 6.18
N ASN A 238 9.66 0.63 6.70
CA ASN A 238 10.99 0.58 7.30
C ASN A 238 12.13 0.34 6.30
N GLU A 239 11.83 0.03 5.03
CA GLU A 239 12.84 -0.18 4.01
C GLU A 239 13.58 1.13 3.71
N GLU A 240 14.91 1.08 3.67
CA GLU A 240 15.74 2.22 3.30
C GLU A 240 16.05 2.18 1.80
N ILE A 241 15.93 3.33 1.15
CA ILE A 241 16.36 3.51 -0.24
C ILE A 241 17.67 4.28 -0.21
N ASN A 242 18.67 3.78 -0.92
CA ASN A 242 19.92 4.50 -1.12
C ASN A 242 19.67 5.79 -1.91
N GLU A 243 20.37 6.86 -1.56
CA GLU A 243 20.22 8.20 -2.19
C GLU A 243 20.43 8.18 -3.71
N ASP A 244 21.21 7.21 -4.21
CA ASP A 244 21.53 7.06 -5.64
C ASP A 244 20.51 6.22 -6.43
N CYS A 245 19.45 5.71 -5.77
CA CYS A 245 18.44 4.91 -6.44
C CYS A 245 17.55 5.82 -7.30
N THR A 246 17.67 5.69 -8.61
CA THR A 246 16.89 6.44 -9.62
C THR A 246 15.95 5.53 -10.43
N ASP A 247 15.96 4.24 -10.17
CA ASP A 247 15.08 3.28 -10.84
C ASP A 247 13.71 3.26 -10.15
N VAL A 248 12.69 3.68 -10.89
CA VAL A 248 11.28 3.69 -10.44
C VAL A 248 10.81 2.30 -10.01
N GLN A 249 11.17 1.26 -10.74
CA GLN A 249 10.75 -0.11 -10.41
C GLN A 249 11.40 -0.58 -9.10
N GLU A 250 12.65 -0.23 -8.86
CA GLU A 250 13.31 -0.52 -7.59
C GLU A 250 12.65 0.25 -6.44
N ILE A 251 12.36 1.54 -6.63
CA ILE A 251 11.66 2.38 -5.65
C ILE A 251 10.27 1.78 -5.33
N MET A 252 9.50 1.43 -6.36
CA MET A 252 8.19 0.82 -6.20
C MET A 252 8.27 -0.53 -5.47
N SER A 253 9.25 -1.37 -5.78
CA SER A 253 9.42 -2.65 -5.12
C SER A 253 9.77 -2.54 -3.63
N LYS A 254 10.52 -1.50 -3.24
CA LYS A 254 10.94 -1.25 -1.86
C LYS A 254 9.91 -0.49 -1.04
N LYS A 255 9.30 0.55 -1.60
CA LYS A 255 8.39 1.47 -0.90
C LYS A 255 6.93 1.26 -1.24
N GLY A 256 6.63 0.65 -2.38
CA GLY A 256 5.29 0.42 -2.87
C GLY A 256 4.76 -0.98 -2.55
N LEU A 257 3.47 -1.08 -2.34
CA LEU A 257 2.71 -2.33 -2.37
C LEU A 257 1.65 -2.17 -3.46
N ASP A 258 1.80 -2.90 -4.56
CA ASP A 258 0.90 -2.77 -5.71
C ASP A 258 -0.47 -3.41 -5.46
N GLY A 259 -1.49 -2.90 -6.15
CA GLY A 259 -2.87 -3.34 -5.99
C GLY A 259 -3.09 -4.82 -6.36
N ARG A 260 -2.30 -5.36 -7.29
CA ARG A 260 -2.35 -6.79 -7.65
C ARG A 260 -1.90 -7.65 -6.48
N THR A 261 -0.74 -7.31 -5.88
CA THR A 261 -0.24 -8.01 -4.68
C THR A 261 -1.22 -7.89 -3.51
N ILE A 262 -1.84 -6.72 -3.29
CA ILE A 262 -2.87 -6.53 -2.27
C ILE A 262 -4.09 -7.46 -2.53
N LYS A 263 -4.59 -7.46 -3.77
CA LYS A 263 -5.71 -8.32 -4.18
C LYS A 263 -5.36 -9.80 -4.07
N GLU A 264 -4.13 -10.19 -4.40
CA GLU A 264 -3.63 -11.55 -4.22
C GLU A 264 -3.56 -11.95 -2.75
N ILE A 265 -3.05 -11.10 -1.86
CA ILE A 265 -3.04 -11.33 -0.41
C ILE A 265 -4.48 -11.57 0.09
N ILE A 266 -5.40 -10.70 -0.28
CA ILE A 266 -6.80 -10.77 0.13
C ILE A 266 -7.46 -12.00 -0.49
N SER A 267 -7.34 -12.22 -1.80
CA SER A 267 -7.96 -13.36 -2.48
C SER A 267 -7.36 -14.70 -2.06
N CYS A 268 -6.06 -14.78 -1.80
CA CYS A 268 -5.45 -15.97 -1.20
C CYS A 268 -6.06 -16.28 0.16
N GLY A 269 -6.32 -15.27 0.98
CA GLY A 269 -7.00 -15.43 2.26
C GLY A 269 -8.47 -15.84 2.12
N LEU A 270 -9.21 -15.16 1.24
CA LEU A 270 -10.64 -15.44 0.97
C LEU A 270 -10.85 -16.79 0.26
N ALA A 271 -9.97 -17.12 -0.70
CA ALA A 271 -10.06 -18.37 -1.47
C ALA A 271 -9.69 -19.63 -0.65
N ILE A 272 -9.42 -19.49 0.64
CA ILE A 272 -9.12 -20.64 1.52
C ILE A 272 -10.41 -21.26 2.08
N GLN A 273 -11.31 -21.65 1.21
CA GLN A 273 -11.97 -22.93 1.41
C GLN A 273 -11.03 -24.02 0.88
N ILE A 274 -9.90 -24.21 1.58
CA ILE A 274 -9.07 -25.39 1.32
C ILE A 274 -9.96 -26.58 1.65
N PRO A 275 -10.19 -27.52 0.72
CA PRO A 275 -11.04 -28.67 0.98
C PRO A 275 -10.50 -29.43 2.19
N ALA A 276 -11.37 -30.00 3.01
CA ALA A 276 -10.91 -30.82 4.12
C ALA A 276 -9.92 -31.89 3.63
N PRO A 277 -8.86 -32.23 4.40
CA PRO A 277 -7.86 -33.20 3.98
C PRO A 277 -8.45 -34.51 3.51
N GLU A 278 -9.54 -34.97 4.15
CA GLU A 278 -10.27 -36.20 3.81
C GLU A 278 -10.84 -36.14 2.39
N LYS A 279 -11.32 -35.00 1.96
CA LYS A 279 -11.83 -34.78 0.60
C LYS A 279 -10.70 -34.89 -0.44
N LEU A 280 -9.57 -34.24 -0.17
CA LEU A 280 -8.38 -34.37 -1.02
C LEU A 280 -7.92 -35.82 -1.11
N PHE A 281 -7.85 -36.54 0.01
CA PHE A 281 -7.42 -37.93 0.01
C PHE A 281 -8.36 -38.85 -0.77
N SER A 282 -9.66 -38.56 -0.74
CA SER A 282 -10.65 -39.27 -1.55
C SER A 282 -10.44 -38.98 -3.04
N ASP A 283 -10.40 -37.74 -3.43
CA ASP A 283 -10.40 -37.32 -4.83
C ASP A 283 -9.08 -37.65 -5.53
N PHE A 284 -7.96 -37.67 -4.80
CA PHE A 284 -6.64 -38.05 -5.32
C PHE A 284 -6.23 -39.51 -5.00
N ASN A 285 -7.15 -40.37 -4.60
CA ASN A 285 -6.94 -41.80 -4.33
C ASN A 285 -5.80 -42.09 -3.33
N VAL A 286 -5.62 -41.26 -2.30
CA VAL A 286 -4.59 -41.49 -1.26
C VAL A 286 -5.03 -42.57 -0.32
N ALA A 287 -4.68 -43.84 -0.60
CA ALA A 287 -5.09 -44.98 0.20
C ALA A 287 -4.25 -45.21 1.49
N SER A 288 -2.93 -44.93 1.41
CA SER A 288 -1.99 -45.23 2.50
C SER A 288 -2.21 -44.34 3.74
N ILE A 289 -2.43 -44.96 4.91
CA ILE A 289 -2.57 -44.27 6.19
C ILE A 289 -1.32 -43.44 6.53
N SER A 290 -0.12 -43.96 6.25
CA SER A 290 1.15 -43.25 6.49
C SER A 290 1.28 -42.02 5.58
N ALA A 291 0.88 -42.10 4.31
CA ALA A 291 0.84 -40.99 3.39
C ALA A 291 -0.18 -39.94 3.86
N ARG A 292 -1.39 -40.33 4.23
CA ARG A 292 -2.43 -39.42 4.77
C ARG A 292 -1.91 -38.59 5.95
N ARG A 293 -1.18 -39.20 6.89
CA ARG A 293 -0.61 -38.51 8.05
C ARG A 293 0.41 -37.44 7.62
N ARG A 294 1.29 -37.79 6.65
CA ARG A 294 2.28 -36.83 6.14
C ARG A 294 1.62 -35.68 5.39
N TYR A 295 0.67 -35.97 4.51
CA TYR A 295 -0.12 -34.95 3.82
C TYR A 295 -0.90 -34.05 4.78
N SER A 296 -1.54 -34.59 5.83
CA SER A 296 -2.23 -33.79 6.83
C SER A 296 -1.29 -32.84 7.57
N SER A 297 -0.08 -33.28 7.91
CA SER A 297 0.93 -32.42 8.52
C SER A 297 1.34 -31.28 7.58
N LYS A 298 1.58 -31.59 6.30
CA LYS A 298 1.96 -30.56 5.31
C LYS A 298 0.79 -29.63 4.95
N TYR A 299 -0.43 -30.12 4.96
CA TYR A 299 -1.62 -29.30 4.82
C TYR A 299 -1.71 -28.22 5.89
N GLN A 300 -1.43 -28.54 7.17
CA GLN A 300 -1.38 -27.52 8.22
C GLN A 300 -0.20 -26.55 8.04
N GLN A 301 0.95 -27.03 7.60
CA GLN A 301 2.08 -26.19 7.28
C GLN A 301 1.76 -25.23 6.14
N ILE A 302 1.15 -25.72 5.05
CA ILE A 302 0.71 -24.87 3.92
C ILE A 302 -0.23 -23.78 4.40
N LYS A 303 -1.20 -24.10 5.27
CA LYS A 303 -2.08 -23.09 5.88
C LYS A 303 -1.33 -22.00 6.63
N MET A 304 -0.24 -22.32 7.30
CA MET A 304 0.59 -21.33 8.00
C MET A 304 1.46 -20.53 7.00
N ASP A 305 2.08 -21.21 6.04
CA ASP A 305 3.00 -20.60 5.08
C ASP A 305 2.30 -19.63 4.12
N MET A 306 1.02 -19.88 3.82
CA MET A 306 0.18 -18.94 3.07
C MET A 306 0.13 -17.54 3.71
N TYR A 307 0.37 -17.45 5.02
CA TYR A 307 0.34 -16.19 5.77
C TYR A 307 1.72 -15.67 6.17
N SER A 308 2.73 -16.53 6.22
CA SER A 308 4.06 -16.15 6.76
C SER A 308 5.12 -15.87 5.71
N ASN A 309 4.92 -16.28 4.46
CA ASN A 309 5.94 -16.14 3.40
C ASN A 309 5.32 -15.87 2.03
N ILE A 310 4.48 -14.84 1.96
CA ILE A 310 3.52 -14.58 0.88
C ILE A 310 4.18 -14.47 -0.47
N SER A 311 5.21 -13.66 -0.63
CA SER A 311 5.79 -13.39 -1.95
C SER A 311 6.31 -14.67 -2.61
N ALA A 312 7.03 -15.52 -1.84
CA ALA A 312 7.54 -16.80 -2.33
C ALA A 312 6.40 -17.80 -2.57
N PHE A 313 5.38 -17.81 -1.71
CA PHE A 313 4.21 -18.67 -1.85
C PHE A 313 3.34 -18.29 -3.05
N VAL A 314 3.10 -17.00 -3.27
CA VAL A 314 2.34 -16.48 -4.42
C VAL A 314 3.06 -16.78 -5.72
N ALA A 315 4.38 -16.59 -5.80
CA ALA A 315 5.17 -16.95 -6.99
C ALA A 315 5.08 -18.45 -7.29
N LEU A 316 5.27 -19.31 -6.27
CA LEU A 316 5.14 -20.76 -6.42
C LEU A 316 3.73 -21.16 -6.87
N LYS A 317 2.69 -20.61 -6.24
CA LYS A 317 1.28 -20.84 -6.59
C LYS A 317 1.01 -20.47 -8.04
N LYS A 318 1.47 -19.29 -8.49
CA LYS A 318 1.28 -18.82 -9.87
C LYS A 318 1.87 -19.78 -10.88
N THR A 319 3.13 -20.18 -10.68
CA THR A 319 3.81 -21.12 -11.58
C THR A 319 3.12 -22.49 -11.60
N LEU A 320 2.66 -22.99 -10.44
CA LEU A 320 1.93 -24.26 -10.40
C LEU A 320 0.57 -24.17 -11.10
N LEU A 321 -0.14 -23.04 -11.02
CA LEU A 321 -1.37 -22.82 -11.77
C LEU A 321 -1.12 -22.77 -13.28
N GLU A 322 -0.07 -22.11 -13.74
CA GLU A 322 0.34 -22.12 -15.15
C GLU A 322 0.63 -23.54 -15.65
N PHE A 323 1.24 -24.38 -14.82
CA PHE A 323 1.44 -25.79 -15.15
C PHE A 323 0.12 -26.57 -15.22
N ILE A 324 -0.79 -26.36 -14.28
CA ILE A 324 -2.12 -26.98 -14.27
C ILE A 324 -2.88 -26.61 -15.55
N GLU A 325 -2.91 -25.34 -15.93
CA GLU A 325 -3.57 -24.87 -17.14
C GLU A 325 -2.94 -25.50 -18.40
N SER A 326 -1.60 -25.52 -18.48
CA SER A 326 -0.87 -26.11 -19.61
C SER A 326 -1.18 -27.59 -19.77
N GLU A 327 -1.16 -28.37 -18.69
CA GLU A 327 -1.41 -29.81 -18.76
C GLU A 327 -2.89 -30.13 -19.04
N ASN A 328 -3.81 -29.31 -18.55
CA ASN A 328 -5.24 -29.42 -18.89
C ASN A 328 -5.48 -29.12 -20.39
N GLN A 329 -4.83 -28.08 -20.93
CA GLN A 329 -4.87 -27.79 -22.38
C GLN A 329 -4.26 -28.89 -23.24
N ASN A 330 -3.30 -29.67 -22.70
CA ASN A 330 -2.74 -30.84 -23.37
C ASN A 330 -3.67 -32.07 -23.36
N GLY A 331 -4.88 -31.91 -22.80
CA GLY A 331 -5.92 -32.94 -22.85
C GLY A 331 -5.95 -33.86 -21.62
N ILE A 332 -5.30 -33.49 -20.52
CA ILE A 332 -5.41 -34.23 -19.25
C ILE A 332 -6.60 -33.61 -18.48
N ASP A 333 -7.71 -34.31 -18.43
CA ASP A 333 -8.98 -33.85 -17.86
C ASP A 333 -9.39 -34.54 -16.54
N ASP A 334 -8.59 -35.53 -16.08
CA ASP A 334 -8.80 -36.16 -14.77
C ASP A 334 -7.83 -35.59 -13.70
N MET A 335 -8.32 -35.48 -12.46
CA MET A 335 -7.56 -34.87 -11.37
C MET A 335 -6.28 -35.61 -11.01
N VAL A 336 -6.27 -36.94 -11.10
CA VAL A 336 -5.11 -37.77 -10.73
C VAL A 336 -4.04 -37.69 -11.83
N GLY A 337 -4.47 -37.76 -13.09
CA GLY A 337 -3.60 -37.56 -14.24
C GLY A 337 -2.94 -36.19 -14.24
N LEU A 338 -3.75 -35.16 -14.01
CA LEU A 338 -3.28 -33.77 -13.91
C LEU A 338 -2.30 -33.60 -12.74
N PHE A 339 -2.60 -34.18 -11.58
CA PHE A 339 -1.68 -34.18 -10.44
C PHE A 339 -0.33 -34.81 -10.76
N ASN A 340 -0.32 -35.98 -11.41
CA ASN A 340 0.93 -36.67 -11.74
C ASN A 340 1.77 -35.87 -12.74
N ALA A 341 1.15 -35.30 -13.79
CA ALA A 341 1.80 -34.48 -14.80
C ALA A 341 2.41 -33.19 -14.20
N VAL A 342 1.62 -32.46 -13.44
CA VAL A 342 2.06 -31.22 -12.78
C VAL A 342 3.17 -31.49 -11.77
N TYR A 343 3.05 -32.57 -10.99
CA TYR A 343 4.08 -32.94 -10.01
C TYR A 343 5.41 -33.31 -10.69
N ALA A 344 5.37 -34.10 -11.75
CA ALA A 344 6.57 -34.47 -12.52
C ALA A 344 7.27 -33.19 -13.03
N LYS A 345 6.52 -32.28 -13.65
CA LYS A 345 7.05 -31.03 -14.19
C LYS A 345 7.61 -30.11 -13.08
N ALA A 346 6.94 -30.02 -11.94
CA ALA A 346 7.39 -29.21 -10.81
C ALA A 346 8.63 -29.77 -10.12
N SER A 347 8.78 -31.11 -10.09
CA SER A 347 9.92 -31.77 -9.47
C SER A 347 11.23 -31.62 -10.28
N ASP A 348 11.10 -31.42 -11.58
CA ASP A 348 12.24 -31.25 -12.50
C ASP A 348 12.68 -29.79 -12.65
N CYS A 349 12.01 -28.86 -12.01
CA CYS A 349 12.26 -27.43 -12.14
C CYS A 349 12.97 -26.84 -10.94
N ASP A 350 14.01 -26.02 -11.18
CA ASP A 350 14.78 -25.32 -10.16
C ASP A 350 14.05 -24.11 -9.53
N PHE A 351 12.82 -23.79 -9.99
CA PHE A 351 12.07 -22.62 -9.50
C PHE A 351 11.45 -22.81 -8.11
N VAL A 352 11.32 -24.06 -7.63
CA VAL A 352 10.73 -24.33 -6.30
C VAL A 352 11.72 -23.89 -5.22
N PRO A 353 11.39 -22.86 -4.41
CA PRO A 353 12.25 -22.43 -3.33
C PRO A 353 12.62 -23.60 -2.40
N THR A 354 13.84 -23.61 -1.89
CA THR A 354 14.38 -24.72 -1.05
C THR A 354 13.46 -25.03 0.14
N CYS A 355 12.80 -24.03 0.71
CA CYS A 355 11.84 -24.21 1.82
C CYS A 355 10.58 -25.00 1.43
N TYR A 356 10.25 -25.12 0.15
CA TYR A 356 9.10 -25.82 -0.40
C TYR A 356 9.43 -27.11 -1.15
N GLN A 357 10.69 -27.52 -1.18
CA GLN A 357 11.15 -28.73 -1.91
C GLN A 357 10.78 -30.06 -1.20
N ASP A 358 10.12 -30.00 -0.03
CA ASP A 358 9.59 -31.22 0.60
C ASP A 358 8.55 -31.89 -0.30
N GLU A 359 8.77 -33.15 -0.66
CA GLU A 359 7.91 -33.94 -1.56
C GLU A 359 6.44 -33.90 -1.15
N TYR A 360 6.14 -34.10 0.13
CA TYR A 360 4.77 -34.11 0.62
C TYR A 360 4.15 -32.73 0.68
N TYR A 361 4.95 -31.69 0.90
CA TYR A 361 4.51 -30.30 0.84
C TYR A 361 4.05 -29.96 -0.57
N LEU A 362 4.94 -30.13 -1.54
CA LEU A 362 4.68 -29.82 -2.95
C LEU A 362 3.46 -30.61 -3.48
N LYS A 363 3.41 -31.91 -3.21
CA LYS A 363 2.25 -32.76 -3.55
C LYS A 363 0.95 -32.27 -2.94
N THR A 364 0.97 -31.89 -1.66
CA THR A 364 -0.24 -31.38 -0.98
C THR A 364 -0.70 -30.06 -1.60
N LEU A 365 0.24 -29.15 -1.89
CA LEU A 365 -0.07 -27.88 -2.51
C LEU A 365 -0.68 -28.07 -3.91
N ILE A 366 -0.09 -28.95 -4.73
CA ILE A 366 -0.62 -29.28 -6.06
C ILE A 366 -2.04 -29.87 -5.97
N MET A 367 -2.30 -30.80 -5.05
CA MET A 367 -3.66 -31.35 -4.83
C MET A 367 -4.67 -30.24 -4.49
N ILE A 368 -4.30 -29.32 -3.61
CA ILE A 368 -5.13 -28.16 -3.23
C ILE A 368 -5.43 -27.29 -4.45
N LEU A 369 -4.42 -26.97 -5.25
CA LEU A 369 -4.57 -26.09 -6.41
C LEU A 369 -5.40 -26.74 -7.51
N ILE A 370 -5.19 -28.02 -7.82
CA ILE A 370 -6.01 -28.76 -8.80
C ILE A 370 -7.46 -28.85 -8.33
N TYR A 371 -7.69 -29.15 -7.04
CA TYR A 371 -9.06 -29.16 -6.49
C TYR A 371 -9.76 -27.81 -6.71
N LYS A 372 -9.06 -26.71 -6.43
CA LYS A 372 -9.58 -25.35 -6.67
C LYS A 372 -9.82 -25.06 -8.13
N TYR A 373 -8.90 -25.47 -8.98
CA TYR A 373 -9.03 -25.31 -10.43
C TYR A 373 -10.28 -26.02 -10.96
N CYS A 374 -10.57 -27.22 -10.47
CA CYS A 374 -11.71 -28.02 -10.93
C CYS A 374 -13.06 -27.59 -10.32
N TYR A 375 -13.07 -27.13 -9.08
CA TYR A 375 -14.32 -26.90 -8.33
C TYR A 375 -14.52 -25.44 -7.86
N GLY A 376 -13.49 -24.64 -7.85
CA GLY A 376 -13.48 -23.33 -7.19
C GLY A 376 -13.66 -22.14 -8.09
N GLY A 377 -13.95 -22.29 -9.39
CA GLY A 377 -14.07 -21.17 -10.30
C GLY A 377 -12.91 -20.19 -10.10
N VAL A 378 -11.72 -20.50 -10.58
CA VAL A 378 -10.59 -19.54 -10.57
C VAL A 378 -11.00 -18.42 -11.52
N GLY A 379 -11.47 -17.30 -10.94
CA GLY A 379 -11.59 -16.06 -11.70
C GLY A 379 -10.22 -15.72 -12.24
N THR A 380 -10.13 -15.70 -13.54
CA THR A 380 -9.00 -15.18 -14.33
C THR A 380 -8.80 -13.71 -14.04
#